data_53a1b3c520a35b8d0cb36d9bb12862b3
#
_entry.id   53a1b3c520a35b8d0cb36d9bb12862b3
#
_cell.length_a   1.000
_cell.length_b   1.000
_cell.length_c   1.000
_cell.angle_alpha   90.00
_cell.angle_beta   90.00
_cell.angle_gamma   90.00
#
_symmetry.space_group_name_H-M   'P 1'
#
loop_
_entity.id
_entity.type
_entity.pdbx_description
1 polymer ?
#
loop_
_entity_poly.entity_id
_entity_poly.type
_entity_poly.pdbx_seq_one_letter_code
_entity_poly.pdbx_strand_id
1 'polypeptide(L)'
;MARARSKAAYMISAVAEQYEIHPQTLRLYEREGLLAPSRSEGNTRLYTDDDLERLEVILKLTRDLGVNLAGVEIILNMREKMAAMQAQIEKFVATLNQEMSERVRQPAAESKRSLIPVVQMPPPATVDPIQKAEGRRKKAEGRKP
;
A
#
# COMPACT_ATOMS: atom_id res chain seq x y z
N MET A 1 11.03 -11.28 -19.85
CA MET A 1 10.09 -10.70 -20.83
C MET A 1 8.70 -10.68 -20.19
N ALA A 2 8.22 -9.52 -19.81
CA ALA A 2 6.85 -9.37 -19.34
C ALA A 2 5.92 -9.69 -20.53
N ARG A 3 5.16 -10.79 -20.42
CA ARG A 3 4.07 -11.07 -21.35
C ARG A 3 3.12 -9.86 -21.29
N ALA A 4 3.00 -9.14 -22.41
CA ALA A 4 1.89 -8.22 -22.59
C ALA A 4 0.61 -9.05 -22.38
N ARG A 5 -0.03 -8.90 -21.19
CA ARG A 5 -1.35 -9.47 -20.94
C ARG A 5 -2.25 -8.85 -22.01
N SER A 6 -2.73 -9.67 -22.92
CA SER A 6 -3.77 -9.24 -23.85
C SER A 6 -4.92 -8.76 -22.99
N LYS A 7 -5.35 -7.52 -23.17
CA LYS A 7 -6.52 -6.98 -22.50
C LYS A 7 -7.76 -7.67 -23.07
N ALA A 8 -7.98 -8.92 -22.69
CA ALA A 8 -9.24 -9.57 -22.97
C ALA A 8 -10.33 -8.77 -22.26
N ALA A 9 -11.41 -8.54 -22.92
CA ALA A 9 -12.54 -7.79 -22.40
C ALA A 9 -13.78 -8.68 -22.43
N TYR A 10 -14.36 -8.89 -21.25
CA TYR A 10 -15.48 -9.80 -21.05
C TYR A 10 -16.75 -9.01 -20.73
N MET A 11 -17.87 -9.40 -21.34
CA MET A 11 -19.17 -8.81 -21.03
C MET A 11 -19.70 -9.32 -19.67
N ILE A 12 -20.54 -8.51 -19.03
CA ILE A 12 -21.13 -8.83 -17.72
C ILE A 12 -21.82 -10.20 -17.68
N SER A 13 -22.48 -10.62 -18.74
CA SER A 13 -23.15 -11.92 -18.80
C SER A 13 -22.18 -13.09 -18.75
N ALA A 14 -21.06 -12.99 -19.47
CA ALA A 14 -20.02 -14.02 -19.48
C ALA A 14 -19.33 -14.12 -18.10
N VAL A 15 -19.04 -12.99 -17.46
CA VAL A 15 -18.45 -12.95 -16.12
C VAL A 15 -19.41 -13.52 -15.08
N ALA A 16 -20.69 -13.12 -15.15
CA ALA A 16 -21.72 -13.62 -14.23
C ALA A 16 -21.89 -15.15 -14.32
N GLU A 17 -21.86 -15.69 -15.53
CA GLU A 17 -21.95 -17.14 -15.78
C GLU A 17 -20.69 -17.87 -15.29
N GLN A 18 -19.51 -17.37 -15.61
CA GLN A 18 -18.24 -17.97 -15.24
C GLN A 18 -18.05 -18.09 -13.71
N TYR A 19 -18.49 -17.10 -12.96
CA TYR A 19 -18.35 -17.05 -11.50
C TYR A 19 -19.60 -17.46 -10.73
N GLU A 20 -20.64 -17.92 -11.44
CA GLU A 20 -21.91 -18.36 -10.86
C GLU A 20 -22.54 -17.29 -9.94
N ILE A 21 -22.53 -16.03 -10.40
CA ILE A 21 -23.12 -14.89 -9.69
C ILE A 21 -24.16 -14.19 -10.55
N HIS A 22 -25.12 -13.56 -9.89
CA HIS A 22 -26.11 -12.78 -10.60
C HIS A 22 -25.48 -11.48 -11.14
N PRO A 23 -25.82 -11.02 -12.39
CA PRO A 23 -25.30 -9.76 -12.94
C PRO A 23 -25.54 -8.54 -12.02
N GLN A 24 -26.61 -8.54 -11.23
CA GLN A 24 -26.88 -7.48 -10.26
C GLN A 24 -25.83 -7.41 -9.14
N THR A 25 -25.21 -8.52 -8.79
CA THR A 25 -24.10 -8.54 -7.82
C THR A 25 -22.88 -7.80 -8.37
N LEU A 26 -22.55 -7.99 -9.65
CA LEU A 26 -21.48 -7.24 -10.33
C LEU A 26 -21.79 -5.73 -10.38
N ARG A 27 -23.04 -5.35 -10.65
CA ARG A 27 -23.47 -3.95 -10.62
C ARG A 27 -23.42 -3.35 -9.23
N LEU A 28 -23.71 -4.15 -8.19
CA LEU A 28 -23.55 -3.74 -6.79
C LEU A 28 -22.08 -3.44 -6.50
N TYR A 29 -21.17 -4.35 -6.87
CA TYR A 29 -19.73 -4.16 -6.65
C TYR A 29 -19.18 -2.94 -7.40
N GLU A 30 -19.67 -2.65 -8.61
CA GLU A 30 -19.35 -1.43 -9.34
C GLU A 30 -19.85 -0.18 -8.59
N ARG A 31 -21.09 -0.20 -8.10
CA ARG A 31 -21.68 0.93 -7.36
C ARG A 31 -20.96 1.21 -6.05
N GLU A 32 -20.54 0.17 -5.34
CA GLU A 32 -19.74 0.27 -4.12
C GLU A 32 -18.25 0.60 -4.38
N GLY A 33 -17.85 0.76 -5.65
CA GLY A 33 -16.48 1.12 -6.01
C GLY A 33 -15.46 -0.03 -5.88
N LEU A 34 -15.93 -1.27 -5.69
CA LEU A 34 -15.06 -2.44 -5.57
C LEU A 34 -14.54 -2.91 -6.92
N LEU A 35 -15.30 -2.71 -7.99
CA LEU A 35 -14.94 -2.99 -9.39
C LEU A 35 -15.12 -1.74 -10.24
N ALA A 36 -14.27 -1.57 -11.25
CA ALA A 36 -14.31 -0.44 -12.17
C ALA A 36 -14.22 -0.91 -13.63
N PRO A 37 -15.24 -1.63 -14.15
CA PRO A 37 -15.24 -2.07 -15.53
C PRO A 37 -15.18 -0.90 -16.49
N SER A 38 -14.49 -1.08 -17.61
CA SER A 38 -14.50 -0.13 -18.70
C SER A 38 -15.84 -0.18 -19.45
N ARG A 39 -16.11 0.81 -20.29
CA ARG A 39 -17.29 0.82 -21.15
C ARG A 39 -16.89 0.87 -22.60
N SER A 40 -17.57 0.07 -23.42
CA SER A 40 -17.45 0.14 -24.88
C SER A 40 -18.13 1.40 -25.43
N GLU A 41 -17.93 1.70 -26.70
CA GLU A 41 -18.63 2.79 -27.39
C GLU A 41 -20.15 2.66 -27.30
N GLY A 42 -20.70 1.43 -27.24
CA GLY A 42 -22.12 1.14 -27.03
C GLY A 42 -22.55 1.13 -25.54
N ASN A 43 -21.75 1.70 -24.63
CA ASN A 43 -22.03 1.75 -23.18
C ASN A 43 -22.15 0.38 -22.50
N THR A 44 -21.64 -0.68 -23.12
CA THR A 44 -21.60 -2.03 -22.54
C THR A 44 -20.42 -2.14 -21.57
N ARG A 45 -20.65 -2.75 -20.39
CA ARG A 45 -19.60 -3.01 -19.40
C ARG A 45 -18.65 -4.08 -19.90
N LEU A 46 -17.36 -3.79 -19.83
CA LEU A 46 -16.28 -4.68 -20.21
C LEU A 46 -15.34 -4.87 -19.02
N TYR A 47 -15.16 -6.12 -18.60
CA TYR A 47 -14.29 -6.52 -17.52
C TYR A 47 -12.97 -7.03 -18.08
N THR A 48 -11.85 -6.54 -17.53
CA THR A 48 -10.50 -6.98 -17.89
C THR A 48 -10.07 -8.18 -17.02
N ASP A 49 -8.98 -8.82 -17.40
CA ASP A 49 -8.39 -9.88 -16.55
C ASP A 49 -8.05 -9.38 -15.14
N ASP A 50 -7.61 -8.13 -15.00
CA ASP A 50 -7.34 -7.51 -13.70
C ASP A 50 -8.63 -7.33 -12.87
N ASP A 51 -9.74 -6.99 -13.52
CA ASP A 51 -11.07 -6.93 -12.87
C ASP A 51 -11.52 -8.32 -12.41
N LEU A 52 -11.23 -9.37 -13.18
CA LEU A 52 -11.55 -10.74 -12.81
C LEU A 52 -10.71 -11.23 -11.62
N GLU A 53 -9.42 -10.96 -11.60
CA GLU A 53 -8.55 -11.26 -10.43
C GLU A 53 -9.07 -10.54 -9.17
N ARG A 54 -9.49 -9.29 -9.31
CA ARG A 54 -10.09 -8.52 -8.21
C ARG A 54 -11.42 -9.10 -7.76
N LEU A 55 -12.27 -9.52 -8.69
CA LEU A 55 -13.54 -10.18 -8.42
C LEU A 55 -13.35 -11.50 -7.64
N GLU A 56 -12.37 -12.32 -8.02
CA GLU A 56 -12.04 -13.56 -7.29
C GLU A 56 -11.71 -13.28 -5.83
N VAL A 57 -10.92 -12.24 -5.55
CA VAL A 57 -10.61 -11.83 -4.18
C VAL A 57 -11.86 -11.39 -3.43
N ILE A 58 -12.74 -10.60 -4.07
CA ILE A 58 -13.99 -10.13 -3.48
C ILE A 58 -14.89 -11.34 -3.13
N LEU A 59 -15.04 -12.29 -4.05
CA LEU A 59 -15.87 -13.47 -3.84
C LEU A 59 -15.31 -14.37 -2.73
N LYS A 60 -14.00 -14.55 -2.68
CA LYS A 60 -13.35 -15.29 -1.60
C LYS A 60 -13.58 -14.63 -0.23
N LEU A 61 -13.45 -13.33 -0.15
CA LEU A 61 -13.68 -12.59 1.09
C LEU A 61 -15.16 -12.64 1.52
N THR A 62 -16.08 -12.48 0.60
CA THR A 62 -17.53 -12.43 0.90
C THR A 62 -18.14 -13.81 1.12
N ARG A 63 -17.86 -14.79 0.26
CA ARG A 63 -18.47 -16.13 0.31
C ARG A 63 -17.78 -17.05 1.30
N ASP A 64 -16.44 -17.14 1.23
CA ASP A 64 -15.68 -18.10 2.02
C ASP A 64 -15.42 -17.60 3.43
N LEU A 65 -15.16 -16.30 3.58
CA LEU A 65 -14.78 -15.69 4.86
C LEU A 65 -15.89 -14.83 5.49
N GLY A 66 -17.01 -14.61 4.82
CA GLY A 66 -18.14 -13.87 5.35
C GLY A 66 -17.86 -12.38 5.62
N VAL A 67 -16.87 -11.80 4.95
CA VAL A 67 -16.53 -10.39 5.11
C VAL A 67 -17.59 -9.52 4.46
N ASN A 68 -18.05 -8.48 5.14
CA ASN A 68 -18.99 -7.51 4.57
C ASN A 68 -18.30 -6.59 3.55
N LEU A 69 -19.08 -5.88 2.72
CA LEU A 69 -18.54 -5.05 1.63
C LEU A 69 -17.61 -3.94 2.12
N ALA A 70 -17.88 -3.34 3.27
CA ALA A 70 -16.99 -2.33 3.86
C ALA A 70 -15.62 -2.92 4.25
N GLY A 71 -15.62 -4.12 4.81
CA GLY A 71 -14.39 -4.86 5.12
C GLY A 71 -13.62 -5.26 3.86
N VAL A 72 -14.32 -5.66 2.81
CA VAL A 72 -13.72 -5.95 1.50
C VAL A 72 -13.01 -4.72 0.93
N GLU A 73 -13.63 -3.56 0.97
CA GLU A 73 -13.05 -2.29 0.52
C GLU A 73 -11.73 -2.00 1.27
N ILE A 74 -11.74 -2.10 2.59
CA ILE A 74 -10.55 -1.89 3.41
C ILE A 74 -9.43 -2.86 3.03
N ILE A 75 -9.75 -4.14 2.88
CA ILE A 75 -8.77 -5.17 2.52
C ILE A 75 -8.18 -4.92 1.13
N LEU A 76 -8.99 -4.56 0.15
CA LEU A 76 -8.52 -4.25 -1.21
C LEU A 76 -7.59 -3.03 -1.20
N ASN A 77 -7.96 -1.96 -0.49
CA ASN A 77 -7.12 -0.77 -0.34
C ASN A 77 -5.78 -1.08 0.35
N MET A 78 -5.79 -1.94 1.37
CA MET A 78 -4.57 -2.38 2.03
C MET A 78 -3.67 -3.19 1.09
N ARG A 79 -4.24 -4.10 0.31
CA ARG A 79 -3.50 -4.88 -0.70
C ARG A 79 -2.83 -3.99 -1.75
N GLU A 80 -3.54 -2.99 -2.25
CA GLU A 80 -3.00 -2.03 -3.21
C GLU A 80 -1.84 -1.23 -2.62
N LYS A 81 -1.96 -0.76 -1.38
CA LYS A 81 -0.87 -0.07 -0.68
C LYS A 81 0.33 -0.98 -0.46
N MET A 82 0.11 -2.23 -0.07
CA MET A 82 1.20 -3.21 0.09
C MET A 82 1.91 -3.48 -1.23
N ALA A 83 1.18 -3.66 -2.32
CA ALA A 83 1.75 -3.86 -3.65
C ALA A 83 2.58 -2.64 -4.10
N ALA A 84 2.09 -1.43 -3.86
CA ALA A 84 2.81 -0.19 -4.15
C ALA A 84 4.11 -0.07 -3.32
N MET A 85 4.07 -0.41 -2.03
CA MET A 85 5.24 -0.42 -1.17
C MET A 85 6.27 -1.46 -1.64
N GLN A 86 5.82 -2.66 -2.00
CA GLN A 86 6.68 -3.71 -2.53
C GLN A 86 7.38 -3.26 -3.81
N ALA A 87 6.65 -2.66 -4.75
CA ALA A 87 7.24 -2.13 -5.97
C ALA A 87 8.29 -1.04 -5.72
N GLN A 88 8.08 -0.19 -4.70
CA GLN A 88 9.07 0.82 -4.30
C GLN A 88 10.34 0.18 -3.73
N ILE A 89 10.20 -0.86 -2.90
CA ILE A 89 11.34 -1.60 -2.35
C ILE A 89 12.13 -2.29 -3.47
N GLU A 90 11.46 -2.96 -4.39
CA GLU A 90 12.10 -3.62 -5.54
C GLU A 90 12.88 -2.62 -6.40
N LYS A 91 12.28 -1.46 -6.67
CA LYS A 91 12.93 -0.37 -7.41
C LYS A 91 14.17 0.15 -6.66
N PHE A 92 14.07 0.35 -5.36
CA PHE A 92 15.19 0.80 -4.54
C PHE A 92 16.33 -0.20 -4.52
N VAL A 93 16.03 -1.50 -4.34
CA VAL A 93 17.04 -2.57 -4.39
C VAL A 93 17.70 -2.64 -5.75
N ALA A 94 16.94 -2.52 -6.85
CA ALA A 94 17.48 -2.50 -8.20
C ALA A 94 18.47 -1.33 -8.42
N THR A 95 18.11 -0.14 -7.93
CA THR A 95 18.97 1.05 -8.00
C THR A 95 20.27 0.86 -7.22
N LEU A 96 20.20 0.33 -5.98
CA LEU A 96 21.37 0.04 -5.17
C LEU A 96 22.30 -0.97 -5.84
N ASN A 97 21.74 -2.04 -6.40
CA ASN A 97 22.53 -3.06 -7.11
C ASN A 97 23.24 -2.48 -8.34
N GLN A 98 22.58 -1.57 -9.06
CA GLN A 98 23.17 -0.88 -10.20
C GLN A 98 24.34 0.01 -9.76
N GLU A 99 24.15 0.84 -8.74
CA GLU A 99 25.19 1.72 -8.20
C GLU A 99 26.40 0.94 -7.68
N MET A 100 26.15 -0.19 -7.00
CA MET A 100 27.22 -1.06 -6.53
C MET A 100 28.00 -1.68 -7.70
N SER A 101 27.30 -2.10 -8.75
CA SER A 101 27.92 -2.68 -9.95
C SER A 101 28.77 -1.65 -10.70
N GLU A 102 28.35 -0.41 -10.77
CA GLU A 102 29.10 0.68 -11.38
C GLU A 102 30.37 1.01 -10.58
N ARG A 103 30.29 1.03 -9.25
CA ARG A 103 31.48 1.23 -8.39
C ARG A 103 32.51 0.12 -8.51
N VAL A 104 32.10 -1.12 -8.72
CA VAL A 104 32.99 -2.25 -8.93
C VAL A 104 33.67 -2.17 -10.32
N ARG A 105 33.02 -1.55 -11.31
CA ARG A 105 33.58 -1.38 -12.66
C ARG A 105 34.54 -0.21 -12.81
N GLN A 106 34.54 0.74 -11.88
CA GLN A 106 35.54 1.82 -11.87
C GLN A 106 36.85 1.29 -11.25
N PRO A 107 37.93 1.18 -11.99
CA PRO A 107 39.22 0.83 -11.40
C PRO A 107 39.66 1.92 -10.43
N ALA A 108 40.27 1.53 -9.35
CA ALA A 108 40.64 2.32 -8.16
C ALA A 108 41.62 3.50 -8.45
N ALA A 109 41.25 4.43 -9.34
CA ALA A 109 42.08 5.59 -9.69
C ALA A 109 41.71 6.89 -8.93
N GLU A 110 40.62 6.93 -8.18
CA GLU A 110 40.20 8.15 -7.47
C GLU A 110 39.96 7.95 -5.96
N SER A 111 40.55 6.94 -5.36
CA SER A 111 40.34 6.64 -3.93
C SER A 111 41.12 7.54 -2.96
N LYS A 112 41.57 8.71 -3.38
CA LYS A 112 42.38 9.59 -2.53
C LYS A 112 41.74 10.93 -2.10
N ARG A 113 40.46 11.16 -2.39
CA ARG A 113 39.82 12.42 -1.99
C ARG A 113 38.35 12.25 -1.59
N SER A 114 38.01 11.28 -0.80
CA SER A 114 36.72 11.31 -0.11
C SER A 114 36.94 11.22 1.40
N LEU A 115 37.32 12.34 1.97
CA LEU A 115 37.05 12.58 3.39
C LEU A 115 35.53 12.68 3.51
N ILE A 116 34.93 11.61 3.99
CA ILE A 116 33.53 11.61 4.42
C ILE A 116 33.45 12.63 5.55
N PRO A 117 32.70 13.75 5.42
CA PRO A 117 32.47 14.60 6.58
C PRO A 117 31.69 13.77 7.60
N VAL A 118 32.35 13.47 8.72
CA VAL A 118 31.65 12.93 9.87
C VAL A 118 30.68 14.00 10.32
N VAL A 119 29.40 13.82 9.95
CA VAL A 119 28.32 14.60 10.54
C VAL A 119 28.29 14.21 12.01
N GLN A 120 28.86 15.04 12.87
CA GLN A 120 28.70 14.89 14.31
C GLN A 120 27.20 15.04 14.59
N MET A 121 26.55 13.92 14.87
CA MET A 121 25.20 13.96 15.44
C MET A 121 25.29 14.71 16.77
N PRO A 122 24.48 15.75 16.99
CA PRO A 122 24.39 16.37 18.30
C PRO A 122 23.98 15.30 19.32
N PRO A 123 24.55 15.29 20.51
CA PRO A 123 24.16 14.33 21.55
C PRO A 123 22.66 14.47 21.81
N PRO A 124 21.96 13.37 22.08
CA PRO A 124 20.54 13.44 22.42
C PRO A 124 20.41 14.34 23.65
N ALA A 125 19.51 15.31 23.56
CA ALA A 125 19.18 16.19 24.67
C ALA A 125 18.79 15.31 25.86
N THR A 126 19.60 15.34 26.90
CA THR A 126 19.27 14.74 28.19
C THR A 126 18.06 15.50 28.73
N VAL A 127 16.92 14.89 28.63
CA VAL A 127 15.71 15.37 29.29
C VAL A 127 15.85 14.96 30.74
N ASP A 128 16.26 15.90 31.61
CA ASP A 128 16.29 15.70 33.07
C ASP A 128 14.85 15.47 33.57
N PRO A 129 14.53 14.30 34.14
CA PRO A 129 13.17 14.02 34.61
C PRO A 129 12.86 14.56 36.01
N ILE A 130 13.66 15.45 36.57
CA ILE A 130 13.59 15.82 38.01
C ILE A 130 13.03 17.23 38.27
N GLN A 131 12.46 17.95 37.35
CA GLN A 131 11.87 19.25 37.69
C GLN A 131 10.33 19.28 37.70
N LYS A 132 9.63 18.16 37.72
CA LYS A 132 8.16 18.14 37.79
C LYS A 132 7.56 17.70 39.12
N ALA A 133 8.37 17.55 40.19
CA ALA A 133 7.89 17.10 41.51
C ALA A 133 7.86 18.16 42.61
N GLU A 134 8.42 19.36 42.41
CA GLU A 134 8.46 20.37 43.49
C GLU A 134 7.38 21.47 43.42
N GLY A 135 6.55 21.48 42.40
CA GLY A 135 5.49 22.51 42.27
C GLY A 135 4.16 22.20 42.95
N ARG A 136 4.00 21.07 43.62
CA ARG A 136 2.69 20.63 44.14
C ARG A 136 2.56 20.50 45.67
N ARG A 137 3.53 20.97 46.46
CA ARG A 137 3.46 20.85 47.92
C ARG A 137 3.32 22.14 48.73
N LYS A 138 2.96 23.28 48.11
CA LYS A 138 2.74 24.54 48.84
C LYS A 138 1.34 25.14 48.70
N LYS A 139 0.31 24.32 48.58
CA LYS A 139 -1.06 24.86 48.58
C LYS A 139 -2.05 24.04 49.40
N ALA A 140 -1.61 23.49 50.51
CA ALA A 140 -2.47 22.78 51.46
C ALA A 140 -2.17 23.11 52.92
N GLU A 141 -1.65 24.30 53.22
CA GLU A 141 -1.55 24.76 54.62
C GLU A 141 -2.02 26.22 54.70
N GLY A 142 -3.25 26.42 55.06
CA GLY A 142 -3.80 27.79 55.27
C GLY A 142 -5.29 27.84 55.23
N ARG A 143 -5.99 27.01 56.01
CA ARG A 143 -7.34 27.33 56.44
C ARG A 143 -7.65 26.68 57.77
N LYS A 144 -7.55 27.43 58.80
CA LYS A 144 -8.18 27.20 60.11
C LYS A 144 -9.04 28.43 60.47
N PRO A 145 -9.93 28.25 61.39
CA PRO A 145 -11.38 28.32 61.32
C PRO A 145 -11.91 29.73 61.45
#